data_84a297da5eb8eae77f17b6e3ad76926b
#
_entry.id   84a297da5eb8eae77f17b6e3ad76926b
#
_cell.length_a   1.000
_cell.length_b   1.000
_cell.length_c   1.000
_cell.angle_alpha   90.00
_cell.angle_beta   90.00
_cell.angle_gamma   90.00
#
_symmetry.space_group_name_H-M   'P 1'
#
loop_
_entity.id
_entity.type
_entity.pdbx_description
1 polymer ?
#
loop_
_entity_poly.entity_id
_entity_poly.type
_entity_poly.pdbx_seq_one_letter_code
_entity_poly.pdbx_strand_id
1 'polypeptide(L)'
;MQVAELIAPREFRLTEQDLDPPAAGEVQVEVHAVGICGSDLHAYHEGAVGDTPNQYPMVLGHEPAGRVVATGVGVTGWSPGDRVALEPALYCYHCEFCRSGRHNVCANIRFLSNPGVPGFFRRRVNLPATNLVGVPDSLALETATLVEPLAIALHSLKVGAIQKDETVLVLGGGPIGLLTVACLKLAGAARIWAVEPVPARREMARKMGADDVFDPHETDIVREVMAATGKRGVDCSIDCAAKEDTTNQAIRAARNAGRVLMTGIHSEVRVPFEISPMRRKELSILMVRRSNHESHDALQLLLDHGARIAPLVTHTRPLDRIADAFRIAGSYEDGVGKMVIC
;
A
#
# COMPACT_ATOMS: atom_id res chain seq x y z
N MET A 1 6.82 24.85 11.06
CA MET A 1 6.11 23.57 11.26
C MET A 1 7.08 22.43 11.45
N GLN A 2 6.75 21.48 12.32
CA GLN A 2 7.58 20.31 12.57
C GLN A 2 7.63 19.36 11.37
N VAL A 3 8.83 18.85 11.05
CA VAL A 3 9.12 17.93 9.95
C VAL A 3 10.05 16.84 10.45
N ALA A 4 9.78 15.56 10.11
CA ALA A 4 10.67 14.46 10.37
C ALA A 4 11.48 14.12 9.10
N GLU A 5 12.76 14.37 9.14
CA GLU A 5 13.70 14.10 8.05
C GLU A 5 14.48 12.83 8.32
N LEU A 6 14.48 11.91 7.37
CA LEU A 6 15.44 10.82 7.33
C LEU A 6 16.76 11.39 6.81
N ILE A 7 17.81 11.37 7.63
CA ILE A 7 19.11 12.00 7.32
C ILE A 7 20.20 10.98 6.99
N ALA A 8 19.96 9.73 7.35
CA ALA A 8 20.79 8.56 7.04
C ALA A 8 19.92 7.30 7.24
N PRO A 9 20.33 6.11 6.80
CA PRO A 9 19.64 4.87 7.12
C PRO A 9 19.44 4.74 8.64
N ARG A 10 18.16 4.52 9.04
CA ARG A 10 17.72 4.37 10.44
C ARG A 10 17.88 5.60 11.33
N GLU A 11 18.09 6.78 10.75
CA GLU A 11 18.34 8.01 11.51
C GLU A 11 17.36 9.12 11.08
N PHE A 12 16.41 9.45 11.98
CA PHE A 12 15.52 10.59 11.83
C PHE A 12 16.02 11.81 12.62
N ARG A 13 15.80 12.98 12.05
CA ARG A 13 15.97 14.28 12.71
C ARG A 13 14.66 15.06 12.61
N LEU A 14 14.22 15.66 13.72
CA LEU A 14 13.12 16.61 13.74
C LEU A 14 13.65 18.01 13.47
N THR A 15 13.04 18.71 12.55
CA THR A 15 13.36 20.10 12.19
C THR A 15 12.11 20.96 12.19
N GLU A 16 12.31 22.28 12.33
CA GLU A 16 11.28 23.27 12.09
C GLU A 16 11.48 23.89 10.71
N GLN A 17 10.44 23.91 9.89
CA GLN A 17 10.47 24.50 8.55
C GLN A 17 9.29 25.43 8.35
N ASP A 18 9.48 26.47 7.56
CA ASP A 18 8.39 27.32 7.10
C ASP A 18 7.69 26.66 5.89
N LEU A 19 6.43 26.98 5.71
CA LEU A 19 5.66 26.58 4.56
C LEU A 19 4.91 27.81 4.03
N ASP A 20 5.11 28.12 2.78
CA ASP A 20 4.42 29.21 2.13
C ASP A 20 2.88 28.98 2.10
N PRO A 21 2.08 30.03 1.99
CA PRO A 21 0.66 29.90 1.69
C PRO A 21 0.42 29.05 0.43
N PRO A 22 -0.76 28.38 0.31
CA PRO A 22 -1.05 27.56 -0.86
C PRO A 22 -1.13 28.43 -2.14
N ALA A 23 -0.51 27.96 -3.21
CA ALA A 23 -0.56 28.63 -4.51
C ALA A 23 -1.96 28.51 -5.16
N ALA A 24 -2.18 29.18 -6.29
CA ALA A 24 -3.43 29.05 -7.03
C ALA A 24 -3.71 27.58 -7.40
N GLY A 25 -4.92 27.11 -7.10
CA GLY A 25 -5.34 25.72 -7.29
C GLY A 25 -4.85 24.73 -6.23
N GLU A 26 -4.07 25.17 -5.25
CA GLU A 26 -3.60 24.32 -4.14
C GLU A 26 -4.44 24.50 -2.87
N VAL A 27 -4.39 23.49 -2.04
CA VAL A 27 -4.96 23.46 -0.69
C VAL A 27 -3.83 23.21 0.30
N GLN A 28 -3.81 23.94 1.40
CA GLN A 28 -2.95 23.62 2.54
C GLN A 28 -3.71 22.71 3.48
N VAL A 29 -3.10 21.58 3.80
CA VAL A 29 -3.64 20.56 4.71
C VAL A 29 -2.77 20.44 5.93
N GLU A 30 -3.38 20.49 7.12
CA GLU A 30 -2.75 20.03 8.36
C GLU A 30 -2.83 18.51 8.41
N VAL A 31 -1.67 17.86 8.41
CA VAL A 31 -1.55 16.40 8.44
C VAL A 31 -1.76 15.90 9.85
N HIS A 32 -2.79 15.08 10.08
CA HIS A 32 -3.13 14.54 11.39
C HIS A 32 -2.65 13.10 11.57
N ALA A 33 -2.63 12.33 10.48
CA ALA A 33 -2.26 10.93 10.53
C ALA A 33 -1.57 10.51 9.23
N VAL A 34 -0.53 9.68 9.35
CA VAL A 34 0.20 9.11 8.20
C VAL A 34 0.56 7.66 8.50
N GLY A 35 0.10 6.73 7.66
CA GLY A 35 0.49 5.33 7.73
C GLY A 35 1.95 5.11 7.34
N ILE A 36 2.63 4.18 8.03
CA ILE A 36 3.96 3.70 7.61
C ILE A 36 3.77 2.55 6.61
N CYS A 37 4.34 2.71 5.43
CA CYS A 37 4.35 1.72 4.36
C CYS A 37 5.61 0.84 4.39
N GLY A 38 5.53 -0.35 3.76
CA GLY A 38 6.70 -1.19 3.53
C GLY A 38 7.82 -0.50 2.75
N SER A 39 7.48 0.35 1.77
CA SER A 39 8.47 1.14 1.03
C SER A 39 9.16 2.21 1.89
N ASP A 40 8.49 2.79 2.89
CA ASP A 40 9.14 3.66 3.86
C ASP A 40 10.16 2.86 4.71
N LEU A 41 9.83 1.60 5.06
CA LEU A 41 10.74 0.71 5.77
C LEU A 41 11.96 0.32 4.92
N HIS A 42 11.79 0.08 3.61
CA HIS A 42 12.91 -0.13 2.68
C HIS A 42 13.81 1.12 2.64
N ALA A 43 13.25 2.31 2.45
CA ALA A 43 14.01 3.55 2.47
C ALA A 43 14.77 3.74 3.81
N TYR A 44 14.12 3.42 4.92
CA TYR A 44 14.68 3.55 6.27
C TYR A 44 15.81 2.55 6.54
N HIS A 45 15.65 1.28 6.18
CA HIS A 45 16.60 0.22 6.51
C HIS A 45 17.71 0.07 5.48
N GLU A 46 17.37 0.16 4.20
CA GLU A 46 18.23 -0.22 3.07
C GLU A 46 18.82 1.01 2.36
N GLY A 47 18.29 2.20 2.60
CA GLY A 47 18.72 3.43 1.94
C GLY A 47 18.27 3.53 0.48
N ALA A 48 17.30 2.69 0.07
CA ALA A 48 16.75 2.66 -1.28
C ALA A 48 15.35 2.04 -1.28
N VAL A 49 14.58 2.24 -2.34
CA VAL A 49 13.36 1.50 -2.65
C VAL A 49 13.54 0.83 -4.02
N GLY A 50 13.80 -0.47 -4.03
CA GLY A 50 14.21 -1.18 -5.24
C GLY A 50 15.52 -0.62 -5.79
N ASP A 51 15.52 -0.16 -7.05
CA ASP A 51 16.68 0.43 -7.74
C ASP A 51 16.83 1.96 -7.52
N THR A 52 15.97 2.56 -6.70
CA THR A 52 15.95 4.01 -6.46
C THR A 52 16.60 4.35 -5.13
N PRO A 53 17.86 4.86 -5.12
CA PRO A 53 18.56 5.22 -3.89
C PRO A 53 17.95 6.47 -3.25
N ASN A 54 18.02 6.53 -1.91
CA ASN A 54 17.63 7.69 -1.15
C ASN A 54 18.49 8.93 -1.47
N GLN A 55 17.88 10.10 -1.33
CA GLN A 55 18.57 11.40 -1.37
C GLN A 55 18.33 12.10 -0.03
N TYR A 56 19.35 12.14 0.81
CA TYR A 56 19.25 12.72 2.16
C TYR A 56 19.54 14.22 2.17
N PRO A 57 18.89 15.02 3.04
CA PRO A 57 17.75 14.62 3.88
C PRO A 57 16.47 14.42 3.04
N MET A 58 15.60 13.50 3.48
CA MET A 58 14.31 13.29 2.82
C MET A 58 13.17 13.12 3.83
N VAL A 59 11.99 13.56 3.46
CA VAL A 59 10.76 13.36 4.24
C VAL A 59 9.99 12.18 3.64
N LEU A 60 9.79 11.15 4.45
CA LEU A 60 9.03 9.95 4.07
C LEU A 60 7.52 10.11 4.33
N GLY A 61 6.76 9.04 4.13
CA GLY A 61 5.32 8.94 4.37
C GLY A 61 4.47 9.35 3.16
N HIS A 62 3.53 8.48 2.79
CA HIS A 62 2.66 8.69 1.61
C HIS A 62 1.24 8.13 1.78
N GLU A 63 0.84 7.79 2.99
CA GLU A 63 -0.51 7.32 3.33
C GLU A 63 -1.18 8.32 4.31
N PRO A 64 -1.44 9.57 3.88
CA PRO A 64 -1.85 10.65 4.80
C PRO A 64 -3.35 10.84 4.90
N ALA A 65 -3.77 11.37 6.06
CA ALA A 65 -5.07 11.96 6.30
C ALA A 65 -4.93 13.23 7.16
N GLY A 66 -5.84 14.18 6.98
CA GLY A 66 -5.75 15.46 7.69
C GLY A 66 -6.97 16.35 7.52
N ARG A 67 -6.75 17.66 7.76
CA ARG A 67 -7.78 18.71 7.61
C ARG A 67 -7.27 19.86 6.76
N VAL A 68 -8.13 20.35 5.91
CA VAL A 68 -7.89 21.61 5.16
C VAL A 68 -7.76 22.76 6.16
N VAL A 69 -6.73 23.58 6.01
CA VAL A 69 -6.51 24.78 6.83
C VAL A 69 -6.52 26.07 6.02
N ALA A 70 -6.20 26.01 4.73
CA ALA A 70 -6.28 27.15 3.82
C ALA A 70 -6.46 26.67 2.37
N THR A 71 -7.05 27.53 1.56
CA THR A 71 -7.23 27.29 0.10
C THR A 71 -6.59 28.42 -0.70
N GLY A 72 -5.89 28.05 -1.77
CA GLY A 72 -5.34 29.00 -2.73
C GLY A 72 -6.41 29.59 -3.66
N VAL A 73 -6.02 30.58 -4.42
CA VAL A 73 -6.92 31.24 -5.38
C VAL A 73 -7.44 30.24 -6.41
N GLY A 74 -8.73 30.29 -6.70
CA GLY A 74 -9.41 29.44 -7.69
C GLY A 74 -9.81 28.05 -7.20
N VAL A 75 -9.50 27.69 -5.97
CA VAL A 75 -9.99 26.43 -5.37
C VAL A 75 -11.48 26.53 -5.07
N THR A 76 -12.22 25.54 -5.55
CA THR A 76 -13.65 25.36 -5.25
C THR A 76 -13.88 23.96 -4.68
N GLY A 77 -14.93 23.79 -3.89
CA GLY A 77 -15.31 22.49 -3.30
C GLY A 77 -14.56 22.10 -2.03
N TRP A 78 -13.60 22.90 -1.57
CA TRP A 78 -12.87 22.68 -0.32
C TRP A 78 -12.89 23.94 0.56
N SER A 79 -13.02 23.74 1.86
CA SER A 79 -13.04 24.80 2.87
C SER A 79 -12.18 24.42 4.09
N PRO A 80 -11.64 25.40 4.83
CA PRO A 80 -10.98 25.13 6.10
C PRO A 80 -11.90 24.34 7.06
N GLY A 81 -11.34 23.28 7.65
CA GLY A 81 -12.05 22.33 8.50
C GLY A 81 -12.42 21.02 7.80
N ASP A 82 -12.49 20.98 6.46
CA ASP A 82 -12.81 19.75 5.72
C ASP A 82 -11.78 18.66 6.02
N ARG A 83 -12.28 17.46 6.25
CA ARG A 83 -11.47 16.27 6.52
C ARG A 83 -11.16 15.57 5.22
N VAL A 84 -9.90 15.15 5.06
CA VAL A 84 -9.42 14.60 3.79
C VAL A 84 -8.42 13.47 4.00
N ALA A 85 -8.47 12.47 3.12
CA ALA A 85 -7.32 11.65 2.76
C ALA A 85 -6.65 12.27 1.53
N LEU A 86 -5.35 12.03 1.34
CA LEU A 86 -4.58 12.71 0.30
C LEU A 86 -3.93 11.69 -0.63
N GLU A 87 -4.06 11.89 -1.94
CA GLU A 87 -3.32 11.11 -2.91
C GLU A 87 -1.88 11.62 -3.04
N PRO A 88 -0.86 10.76 -2.86
CA PRO A 88 0.53 11.18 -2.89
C PRO A 88 1.11 11.37 -4.28
N ALA A 89 0.39 10.96 -5.34
CA ALA A 89 0.87 11.03 -6.71
C ALA A 89 0.41 12.31 -7.42
N LEU A 90 1.37 13.06 -7.98
CA LEU A 90 1.13 14.24 -8.80
C LEU A 90 1.35 13.88 -10.27
N TYR A 91 0.27 13.89 -11.05
CA TYR A 91 0.27 13.53 -12.46
C TYR A 91 0.38 14.74 -13.38
N CYS A 92 0.96 14.58 -14.54
CA CYS A 92 1.06 15.70 -15.49
C CYS A 92 -0.19 15.90 -16.36
N TYR A 93 -1.08 14.93 -16.44
CA TYR A 93 -2.32 14.91 -17.23
C TYR A 93 -2.17 15.12 -18.74
N HIS A 94 -0.96 15.29 -19.29
CA HIS A 94 -0.74 15.56 -20.72
C HIS A 94 0.16 14.55 -21.46
N CYS A 95 0.89 13.66 -20.76
CA CYS A 95 1.66 12.61 -21.42
C CYS A 95 0.74 11.52 -22.02
N GLU A 96 1.28 10.66 -22.87
CA GLU A 96 0.55 9.58 -23.52
C GLU A 96 -0.15 8.64 -22.51
N PHE A 97 0.52 8.32 -21.39
CA PHE A 97 -0.02 7.45 -20.34
C PHE A 97 -1.20 8.12 -19.64
N CYS A 98 -1.11 9.39 -19.27
CA CYS A 98 -2.24 10.12 -18.69
C CYS A 98 -3.41 10.21 -19.67
N ARG A 99 -3.16 10.52 -20.95
CA ARG A 99 -4.21 10.60 -21.98
C ARG A 99 -4.88 9.26 -22.26
N SER A 100 -4.20 8.13 -22.01
CA SER A 100 -4.77 6.78 -22.11
C SER A 100 -5.40 6.26 -20.82
N GLY A 101 -5.52 7.12 -19.77
CA GLY A 101 -6.11 6.74 -18.48
C GLY A 101 -5.20 5.94 -17.56
N ARG A 102 -3.89 5.88 -17.85
CA ARG A 102 -2.88 5.16 -17.06
C ARG A 102 -2.03 6.14 -16.25
N HIS A 103 -2.65 6.90 -15.36
CA HIS A 103 -1.99 7.95 -14.59
C HIS A 103 -0.91 7.40 -13.65
N ASN A 104 -1.12 6.20 -13.10
CA ASN A 104 -0.17 5.54 -12.21
C ASN A 104 1.22 5.28 -12.82
N VAL A 105 1.33 5.27 -14.15
CA VAL A 105 2.59 5.17 -14.91
C VAL A 105 2.88 6.45 -15.72
N CYS A 106 2.42 7.59 -15.25
CA CYS A 106 2.71 8.89 -15.84
C CYS A 106 4.21 9.09 -16.03
N ALA A 107 4.63 9.52 -17.25
CA ALA A 107 6.06 9.73 -17.56
C ALA A 107 6.72 10.83 -16.70
N ASN A 108 5.92 11.78 -16.22
CA ASN A 108 6.38 12.92 -15.41
C ASN A 108 5.84 12.84 -13.97
N ILE A 109 5.60 11.64 -13.47
CA ILE A 109 5.04 11.48 -12.14
C ILE A 109 5.98 12.01 -11.05
N ARG A 110 5.43 12.82 -10.15
CA ARG A 110 6.08 13.18 -8.90
C ARG A 110 5.31 12.50 -7.79
N PHE A 111 5.99 11.75 -6.96
CA PHE A 111 5.35 11.01 -5.87
C PHE A 111 5.93 11.47 -4.53
N LEU A 112 5.06 11.96 -3.66
CA LEU A 112 5.48 12.42 -2.33
C LEU A 112 6.02 11.24 -1.55
N SER A 113 7.17 11.43 -0.89
CA SER A 113 8.02 10.42 -0.25
C SER A 113 9.10 9.81 -1.16
N ASN A 114 9.13 10.12 -2.46
CA ASN A 114 10.26 9.75 -3.32
C ASN A 114 11.44 10.73 -3.16
N PRO A 115 12.66 10.34 -3.52
CA PRO A 115 13.82 11.23 -3.51
C PRO A 115 13.53 12.55 -4.23
N GLY A 116 13.85 13.67 -3.56
CA GLY A 116 13.61 15.03 -4.07
C GLY A 116 12.14 15.52 -4.00
N VAL A 117 11.19 14.70 -3.54
CA VAL A 117 9.78 15.08 -3.36
C VAL A 117 9.34 14.77 -1.91
N PRO A 118 9.31 15.78 -1.01
CA PRO A 118 9.01 15.56 0.39
C PRO A 118 7.66 14.89 0.64
N GLY A 119 7.64 13.85 1.49
CA GLY A 119 6.45 13.12 1.92
C GLY A 119 5.66 13.81 3.03
N PHE A 120 4.87 13.04 3.77
CA PHE A 120 3.88 13.57 4.70
C PHE A 120 4.25 13.45 6.18
N PHE A 121 5.44 12.92 6.56
CA PHE A 121 5.85 12.99 7.98
C PHE A 121 6.24 14.41 8.36
N ARG A 122 5.26 15.31 8.24
CA ARG A 122 5.32 16.75 8.57
C ARG A 122 3.94 17.29 8.91
N ARG A 123 3.87 18.39 9.66
CA ARG A 123 2.59 18.92 10.14
C ARG A 123 1.70 19.56 9.08
N ARG A 124 2.25 20.10 7.99
CA ARG A 124 1.46 20.73 6.91
C ARG A 124 2.05 20.44 5.55
N VAL A 125 1.18 20.49 4.55
CA VAL A 125 1.54 20.30 3.14
C VAL A 125 0.64 21.14 2.24
N ASN A 126 1.19 21.65 1.13
CA ASN A 126 0.41 22.21 0.03
C ASN A 126 0.30 21.16 -1.08
N LEU A 127 -0.89 20.95 -1.59
CA LEU A 127 -1.20 20.00 -2.67
C LEU A 127 -2.24 20.58 -3.62
N PRO A 128 -2.24 20.17 -4.91
CA PRO A 128 -3.35 20.45 -5.80
C PRO A 128 -4.68 19.97 -5.19
N ALA A 129 -5.73 20.77 -5.32
CA ALA A 129 -7.06 20.44 -4.79
C ALA A 129 -7.61 19.10 -5.33
N THR A 130 -7.13 18.65 -6.49
CA THR A 130 -7.48 17.38 -7.12
C THR A 130 -6.90 16.15 -6.43
N ASN A 131 -5.94 16.33 -5.51
CA ASN A 131 -5.33 15.24 -4.75
C ASN A 131 -6.06 14.94 -3.43
N LEU A 132 -7.17 15.61 -3.16
CA LEU A 132 -7.92 15.45 -1.93
C LEU A 132 -9.14 14.54 -2.12
N VAL A 133 -9.36 13.65 -1.17
CA VAL A 133 -10.53 12.77 -1.07
C VAL A 133 -11.25 13.08 0.24
N GLY A 134 -12.50 13.55 0.16
CA GLY A 134 -13.28 13.99 1.33
C GLY A 134 -13.60 12.84 2.28
N VAL A 135 -13.26 12.98 3.55
CA VAL A 135 -13.48 11.97 4.59
C VAL A 135 -14.61 12.42 5.50
N PRO A 136 -15.72 11.66 5.66
CA PRO A 136 -16.82 12.02 6.54
C PRO A 136 -16.40 11.98 8.01
N ASP A 137 -17.15 12.70 8.86
CA ASP A 137 -16.87 12.79 10.30
C ASP A 137 -16.96 11.44 11.03
N SER A 138 -17.72 10.49 10.48
CA SER A 138 -17.89 9.15 11.03
C SER A 138 -16.64 8.27 10.94
N LEU A 139 -15.65 8.60 10.08
CA LEU A 139 -14.43 7.84 9.91
C LEU A 139 -13.27 8.54 10.61
N ALA A 140 -12.56 7.84 11.51
CA ALA A 140 -11.35 8.36 12.16
C ALA A 140 -10.24 8.65 11.13
N LEU A 141 -9.46 9.73 11.32
CA LEU A 141 -8.38 10.08 10.38
C LEU A 141 -7.27 9.04 10.35
N GLU A 142 -7.01 8.38 11.49
CA GLU A 142 -6.08 7.26 11.57
C GLU A 142 -6.52 6.09 10.67
N THR A 143 -7.82 5.82 10.60
CA THR A 143 -8.40 4.81 9.71
C THR A 143 -8.39 5.29 8.25
N ALA A 144 -8.60 6.58 8.01
CA ALA A 144 -8.57 7.16 6.66
C ALA A 144 -7.20 7.06 5.99
N THR A 145 -6.11 6.87 6.76
CA THR A 145 -4.78 6.56 6.20
C THR A 145 -4.76 5.26 5.39
N LEU A 146 -5.73 4.36 5.60
CA LEU A 146 -5.85 3.12 4.85
C LEU A 146 -6.39 3.33 3.42
N VAL A 147 -6.90 4.52 3.08
CA VAL A 147 -7.42 4.81 1.72
C VAL A 147 -6.34 4.56 0.67
N GLU A 148 -5.11 5.03 0.90
CA GLU A 148 -4.02 4.84 -0.07
C GLU A 148 -3.65 3.37 -0.27
N PRO A 149 -3.27 2.58 0.76
CA PRO A 149 -2.90 1.18 0.56
C PRO A 149 -4.09 0.30 0.13
N LEU A 150 -5.32 0.65 0.50
CA LEU A 150 -6.52 -0.06 0.03
C LEU A 150 -6.77 0.18 -1.46
N ALA A 151 -6.50 1.40 -1.96
CA ALA A 151 -6.56 1.70 -3.39
C ALA A 151 -5.55 0.85 -4.18
N ILE A 152 -4.36 0.55 -3.63
CA ILE A 152 -3.40 -0.37 -4.24
C ILE A 152 -3.95 -1.79 -4.30
N ALA A 153 -4.57 -2.28 -3.22
CA ALA A 153 -5.21 -3.61 -3.21
C ALA A 153 -6.33 -3.70 -4.26
N LEU A 154 -7.20 -2.70 -4.35
CA LEU A 154 -8.25 -2.63 -5.38
C LEU A 154 -7.66 -2.60 -6.79
N HIS A 155 -6.61 -1.81 -7.02
CA HIS A 155 -5.90 -1.77 -8.29
C HIS A 155 -5.29 -3.13 -8.65
N SER A 156 -4.75 -3.86 -7.68
CA SER A 156 -4.24 -5.22 -7.87
C SER A 156 -5.33 -6.16 -8.39
N LEU A 157 -6.51 -6.15 -7.77
CA LEU A 157 -7.64 -6.97 -8.23
C LEU A 157 -8.08 -6.58 -9.65
N LYS A 158 -8.10 -5.29 -9.97
CA LYS A 158 -8.45 -4.75 -11.29
C LYS A 158 -7.44 -5.16 -12.37
N VAL A 159 -6.13 -5.01 -12.09
CA VAL A 159 -5.06 -5.47 -13.00
C VAL A 159 -5.13 -6.98 -13.20
N GLY A 160 -5.39 -7.72 -12.13
CA GLY A 160 -5.58 -9.17 -12.16
C GLY A 160 -6.87 -9.61 -12.83
N ALA A 161 -7.80 -8.70 -13.13
CA ALA A 161 -9.14 -9.02 -13.62
C ALA A 161 -9.80 -10.14 -12.79
N ILE A 162 -9.71 -10.02 -11.45
CA ILE A 162 -10.23 -11.02 -10.52
C ILE A 162 -11.74 -11.14 -10.70
N GLN A 163 -12.22 -12.38 -10.83
CA GLN A 163 -13.63 -12.68 -11.00
C GLN A 163 -14.21 -13.29 -9.70
N LYS A 164 -15.53 -13.15 -9.55
CA LYS A 164 -16.26 -13.90 -8.55
C LYS A 164 -16.04 -15.41 -8.75
N ASP A 165 -16.05 -16.15 -7.63
CA ASP A 165 -15.90 -17.61 -7.60
C ASP A 165 -14.50 -18.13 -8.01
N GLU A 166 -13.50 -17.26 -8.18
CA GLU A 166 -12.11 -17.67 -8.36
C GLU A 166 -11.44 -18.09 -7.06
N THR A 167 -10.47 -18.98 -7.18
CA THR A 167 -9.58 -19.40 -6.08
C THR A 167 -8.29 -18.59 -6.13
N VAL A 168 -7.87 -18.03 -4.98
CA VAL A 168 -6.73 -17.12 -4.93
C VAL A 168 -5.77 -17.47 -3.80
N LEU A 169 -4.47 -17.45 -4.10
CA LEU A 169 -3.38 -17.53 -3.13
C LEU A 169 -2.77 -16.14 -2.93
N VAL A 170 -2.68 -15.68 -1.69
CA VAL A 170 -1.99 -14.43 -1.31
C VAL A 170 -0.74 -14.79 -0.49
N LEU A 171 0.43 -14.44 -0.99
CA LEU A 171 1.71 -14.59 -0.33
C LEU A 171 2.11 -13.29 0.34
N GLY A 172 2.25 -13.32 1.67
CA GLY A 172 2.52 -12.16 2.53
C GLY A 172 1.26 -11.58 3.17
N GLY A 173 1.25 -11.54 4.50
CA GLY A 173 0.21 -10.94 5.36
C GLY A 173 0.63 -9.58 5.91
N GLY A 174 1.48 -8.82 5.21
CA GLY A 174 1.69 -7.41 5.48
C GLY A 174 0.43 -6.58 5.16
N PRO A 175 0.44 -5.26 5.42
CA PRO A 175 -0.75 -4.42 5.20
C PRO A 175 -1.38 -4.57 3.81
N ILE A 176 -0.57 -4.61 2.75
CA ILE A 176 -1.08 -4.79 1.37
C ILE A 176 -1.72 -6.17 1.20
N GLY A 177 -1.06 -7.25 1.69
CA GLY A 177 -1.63 -8.60 1.58
C GLY A 177 -2.93 -8.76 2.36
N LEU A 178 -3.01 -8.21 3.58
CA LEU A 178 -4.23 -8.21 4.40
C LEU A 178 -5.37 -7.44 3.74
N LEU A 179 -5.11 -6.26 3.17
CA LEU A 179 -6.09 -5.49 2.41
C LEU A 179 -6.50 -6.21 1.12
N THR A 180 -5.56 -6.89 0.44
CA THR A 180 -5.85 -7.73 -0.73
C THR A 180 -6.79 -8.88 -0.35
N VAL A 181 -6.56 -9.57 0.78
CA VAL A 181 -7.46 -10.61 1.29
C VAL A 181 -8.86 -10.05 1.55
N ALA A 182 -8.96 -8.88 2.20
CA ALA A 182 -10.27 -8.24 2.43
C ALA A 182 -10.99 -7.92 1.11
N CYS A 183 -10.29 -7.31 0.14
CA CYS A 183 -10.86 -7.01 -1.18
C CYS A 183 -11.29 -8.27 -1.93
N LEU A 184 -10.52 -9.36 -1.90
CA LEU A 184 -10.86 -10.64 -2.51
C LEU A 184 -12.13 -11.25 -1.90
N LYS A 185 -12.24 -11.21 -0.57
CA LYS A 185 -13.43 -11.71 0.14
C LYS A 185 -14.68 -10.93 -0.25
N LEU A 186 -14.57 -9.60 -0.34
CA LEU A 186 -15.67 -8.73 -0.74
C LEU A 186 -16.02 -8.86 -2.23
N ALA A 187 -15.03 -9.15 -3.08
CA ALA A 187 -15.24 -9.45 -4.50
C ALA A 187 -15.86 -10.84 -4.75
N GLY A 188 -16.03 -11.68 -3.72
CA GLY A 188 -16.66 -12.99 -3.82
C GLY A 188 -15.75 -14.10 -4.33
N ALA A 189 -14.44 -14.04 -4.04
CA ALA A 189 -13.53 -15.16 -4.28
C ALA A 189 -14.05 -16.45 -3.61
N ALA A 190 -13.98 -17.58 -4.31
CA ALA A 190 -14.49 -18.86 -3.82
C ALA A 190 -13.67 -19.39 -2.64
N ARG A 191 -12.36 -19.23 -2.70
CA ARG A 191 -11.44 -19.62 -1.62
C ARG A 191 -10.17 -18.79 -1.66
N ILE A 192 -9.74 -18.35 -0.50
CA ILE A 192 -8.55 -17.51 -0.31
C ILE A 192 -7.59 -18.22 0.64
N TRP A 193 -6.41 -18.57 0.13
CA TRP A 193 -5.28 -19.00 0.93
C TRP A 193 -4.36 -17.83 1.20
N ALA A 194 -3.91 -17.67 2.43
CA ALA A 194 -2.93 -16.65 2.82
C ALA A 194 -1.70 -17.30 3.46
N VAL A 195 -0.53 -16.73 3.21
CA VAL A 195 0.75 -17.20 3.77
C VAL A 195 1.41 -16.04 4.50
N GLU A 196 1.77 -16.25 5.77
CA GLU A 196 2.37 -15.22 6.61
C GLU A 196 3.15 -15.86 7.78
N PRO A 197 4.44 -15.53 7.98
CA PRO A 197 5.22 -16.09 9.09
C PRO A 197 4.83 -15.56 10.47
N VAL A 198 4.29 -14.30 10.55
CA VAL A 198 3.98 -13.66 11.83
C VAL A 198 2.61 -14.12 12.37
N PRO A 199 2.53 -14.78 13.56
CA PRO A 199 1.28 -15.32 14.08
C PRO A 199 0.14 -14.32 14.19
N ALA A 200 0.42 -13.10 14.71
CA ALA A 200 -0.57 -12.04 14.83
C ALA A 200 -1.18 -11.62 13.48
N ARG A 201 -0.36 -11.56 12.42
CA ARG A 201 -0.81 -11.24 11.06
C ARG A 201 -1.57 -12.39 10.41
N ARG A 202 -1.24 -13.65 10.73
CA ARG A 202 -2.07 -14.80 10.34
C ARG A 202 -3.49 -14.68 10.89
N GLU A 203 -3.61 -14.28 12.16
CA GLU A 203 -4.93 -14.07 12.77
C GLU A 203 -5.67 -12.88 12.11
N MET A 204 -4.98 -11.80 11.78
CA MET A 204 -5.57 -10.71 11.00
C MET A 204 -6.05 -11.19 9.61
N ALA A 205 -5.27 -12.03 8.93
CA ALA A 205 -5.68 -12.57 7.62
C ALA A 205 -6.99 -13.36 7.70
N ARG A 206 -7.19 -14.16 8.76
CA ARG A 206 -8.48 -14.86 9.01
C ARG A 206 -9.62 -13.86 9.20
N LYS A 207 -9.40 -12.84 10.03
CA LYS A 207 -10.41 -11.78 10.27
C LYS A 207 -10.73 -10.98 9.01
N MET A 208 -9.74 -10.77 8.13
CA MET A 208 -9.93 -10.12 6.82
C MET A 208 -10.68 -11.02 5.83
N GLY A 209 -10.75 -12.32 6.05
CA GLY A 209 -11.56 -13.25 5.28
C GLY A 209 -10.79 -14.31 4.51
N ALA A 210 -9.51 -14.56 4.83
CA ALA A 210 -8.82 -15.74 4.35
C ALA A 210 -9.49 -17.02 4.89
N ASP A 211 -9.70 -17.99 4.02
CA ASP A 211 -10.33 -19.26 4.38
C ASP A 211 -9.32 -20.20 5.04
N ASP A 212 -8.07 -20.19 4.56
CA ASP A 212 -6.94 -20.93 5.16
C ASP A 212 -5.72 -20.01 5.26
N VAL A 213 -4.97 -20.14 6.37
CA VAL A 213 -3.79 -19.32 6.62
C VAL A 213 -2.64 -20.19 7.11
N PHE A 214 -1.46 -20.07 6.46
CA PHE A 214 -0.33 -20.95 6.68
C PHE A 214 0.93 -20.19 7.14
N ASP A 215 1.72 -20.88 7.96
CA ASP A 215 3.09 -20.50 8.25
C ASP A 215 4.02 -21.11 7.19
N PRO A 216 4.78 -20.30 6.43
CA PRO A 216 5.68 -20.82 5.40
C PRO A 216 6.87 -21.63 5.97
N HIS A 217 7.17 -21.48 7.28
CA HIS A 217 8.23 -22.24 7.93
C HIS A 217 7.79 -23.67 8.30
N GLU A 218 6.48 -23.88 8.43
CA GLU A 218 5.89 -25.17 8.84
C GLU A 218 5.21 -25.90 7.67
N THR A 219 4.87 -25.17 6.59
CA THR A 219 3.98 -25.68 5.55
C THR A 219 4.52 -25.40 4.15
N ASP A 220 4.63 -26.41 3.32
CA ASP A 220 4.79 -26.26 1.87
C ASP A 220 3.46 -25.84 1.24
N ILE A 221 3.28 -24.54 1.06
CA ILE A 221 2.05 -23.97 0.55
C ILE A 221 1.69 -24.44 -0.85
N VAL A 222 2.68 -24.70 -1.70
CA VAL A 222 2.41 -25.18 -3.07
C VAL A 222 1.78 -26.57 -3.01
N ARG A 223 2.33 -27.46 -2.17
CA ARG A 223 1.78 -28.80 -1.94
C ARG A 223 0.36 -28.73 -1.39
N GLU A 224 0.09 -27.86 -0.40
CA GLU A 224 -1.25 -27.72 0.20
C GLU A 224 -2.27 -27.21 -0.82
N VAL A 225 -1.94 -26.18 -1.57
CA VAL A 225 -2.81 -25.64 -2.63
C VAL A 225 -3.07 -26.70 -3.70
N MET A 226 -2.05 -27.41 -4.15
CA MET A 226 -2.20 -28.46 -5.17
C MET A 226 -3.06 -29.61 -4.64
N ALA A 227 -2.92 -30.01 -3.38
CA ALA A 227 -3.77 -31.03 -2.75
C ALA A 227 -5.23 -30.55 -2.66
N ALA A 228 -5.47 -29.35 -2.16
CA ALA A 228 -6.80 -28.78 -1.98
C ALA A 228 -7.56 -28.51 -3.30
N THR A 229 -6.83 -28.36 -4.41
CA THR A 229 -7.38 -28.11 -5.75
C THR A 229 -7.37 -29.31 -6.68
N GLY A 230 -7.11 -30.53 -6.15
CA GLY A 230 -7.00 -31.74 -6.97
C GLY A 230 -5.88 -31.65 -8.03
N LYS A 231 -4.76 -31.04 -7.71
CA LYS A 231 -3.61 -30.76 -8.57
C LYS A 231 -3.86 -29.71 -9.67
N ARG A 232 -4.99 -29.02 -9.64
CA ARG A 232 -5.33 -27.96 -10.61
C ARG A 232 -4.49 -26.68 -10.39
N GLY A 233 -4.29 -26.28 -9.15
CA GLY A 233 -3.74 -24.98 -8.76
C GLY A 233 -4.81 -23.88 -8.69
N VAL A 234 -4.43 -22.69 -8.21
CA VAL A 234 -5.34 -21.52 -8.06
C VAL A 234 -5.51 -20.74 -9.35
N ASP A 235 -6.63 -20.05 -9.49
CA ASP A 235 -6.90 -19.18 -10.65
C ASP A 235 -5.94 -17.98 -10.70
N CYS A 236 -5.61 -17.44 -9.54
CA CYS A 236 -4.68 -16.34 -9.40
C CYS A 236 -3.80 -16.49 -8.15
N SER A 237 -2.51 -16.23 -8.28
CA SER A 237 -1.59 -16.07 -7.15
C SER A 237 -1.14 -14.63 -7.07
N ILE A 238 -1.11 -14.03 -5.86
CA ILE A 238 -0.73 -12.63 -5.64
C ILE A 238 0.45 -12.61 -4.67
N ASP A 239 1.62 -12.17 -5.15
CA ASP A 239 2.80 -11.98 -4.32
C ASP A 239 2.82 -10.56 -3.76
N CYS A 240 2.47 -10.43 -2.47
CA CYS A 240 2.54 -9.20 -1.69
C CYS A 240 3.76 -9.18 -0.76
N ALA A 241 4.50 -10.29 -0.65
CA ALA A 241 5.68 -10.40 0.20
C ALA A 241 6.96 -9.93 -0.50
N ALA A 242 7.09 -10.29 -1.78
CA ALA A 242 8.27 -10.00 -2.60
C ALA A 242 9.59 -10.39 -1.91
N LYS A 243 9.62 -11.59 -1.33
CA LYS A 243 10.78 -12.09 -0.57
C LYS A 243 11.15 -13.50 -1.00
N GLU A 244 12.46 -13.81 -0.93
CA GLU A 244 13.00 -15.16 -1.16
C GLU A 244 12.39 -15.82 -2.41
N ASP A 245 11.69 -16.95 -2.21
CA ASP A 245 11.08 -17.75 -3.27
C ASP A 245 9.58 -17.49 -3.47
N THR A 246 9.00 -16.44 -2.84
CA THR A 246 7.53 -16.22 -2.88
C THR A 246 6.97 -16.09 -4.29
N THR A 247 7.68 -15.40 -5.18
CA THR A 247 7.27 -15.30 -6.59
C THR A 247 7.27 -16.66 -7.30
N ASN A 248 8.27 -17.53 -7.03
CA ASN A 248 8.31 -18.88 -7.60
C ASN A 248 7.25 -19.79 -6.98
N GLN A 249 6.92 -19.62 -5.71
CA GLN A 249 5.78 -20.30 -5.07
C GLN A 249 4.47 -19.89 -5.75
N ALA A 250 4.27 -18.57 -6.03
CA ALA A 250 3.13 -18.09 -6.79
C ALA A 250 3.02 -18.71 -8.17
N ILE A 251 4.14 -18.84 -8.90
CA ILE A 251 4.23 -19.49 -10.22
C ILE A 251 3.86 -20.98 -10.12
N ARG A 252 4.40 -21.69 -9.13
CA ARG A 252 4.13 -23.12 -8.93
C ARG A 252 2.70 -23.41 -8.52
N ALA A 253 2.09 -22.55 -7.70
CA ALA A 253 0.72 -22.71 -7.20
C ALA A 253 -0.36 -22.36 -8.22
N ALA A 254 -0.09 -21.49 -9.20
CA ALA A 254 -1.05 -21.10 -10.22
C ALA A 254 -1.41 -22.28 -11.14
N ARG A 255 -2.68 -22.35 -11.58
CA ARG A 255 -3.15 -23.34 -12.57
C ARG A 255 -2.60 -23.07 -13.96
N ASN A 256 -2.83 -24.02 -14.90
CA ASN A 256 -2.61 -23.75 -16.32
C ASN A 256 -3.50 -22.58 -16.78
N ALA A 257 -2.97 -21.72 -17.63
CA ALA A 257 -3.55 -20.43 -18.03
C ALA A 257 -3.99 -19.56 -16.84
N GLY A 258 -3.31 -19.68 -15.69
CA GLY A 258 -3.53 -18.87 -14.51
C GLY A 258 -2.80 -17.54 -14.56
N ARG A 259 -3.00 -16.73 -13.52
CA ARG A 259 -2.39 -15.40 -13.38
C ARG A 259 -1.49 -15.35 -12.15
N VAL A 260 -0.39 -14.63 -12.26
CA VAL A 260 0.50 -14.29 -11.14
C VAL A 260 0.62 -12.77 -11.08
N LEU A 261 0.20 -12.17 -9.98
CA LEU A 261 0.33 -10.74 -9.73
C LEU A 261 1.52 -10.49 -8.81
N MET A 262 2.35 -9.55 -9.19
CA MET A 262 3.46 -9.06 -8.38
C MET A 262 3.12 -7.67 -7.86
N THR A 263 2.66 -7.61 -6.62
CA THR A 263 2.23 -6.37 -5.94
C THR A 263 3.28 -5.90 -4.94
N GLY A 264 4.00 -6.83 -4.31
CA GLY A 264 5.10 -6.52 -3.40
C GLY A 264 6.29 -5.88 -4.12
N ILE A 265 7.09 -5.13 -3.38
CA ILE A 265 8.31 -4.49 -3.87
C ILE A 265 9.50 -5.33 -3.41
N HIS A 266 10.21 -5.95 -4.37
CA HIS A 266 11.47 -6.61 -4.09
C HIS A 266 12.56 -5.60 -3.73
N SER A 267 13.35 -5.89 -2.70
CA SER A 267 14.58 -5.13 -2.40
C SER A 267 15.66 -5.36 -3.45
N GLU A 268 15.65 -6.54 -4.07
CA GLU A 268 16.62 -6.89 -5.10
C GLU A 268 16.17 -6.46 -6.50
N VAL A 269 17.09 -5.87 -7.26
CA VAL A 269 16.84 -5.43 -8.64
C VAL A 269 16.67 -6.61 -9.60
N ARG A 270 17.24 -7.78 -9.25
CA ARG A 270 17.21 -8.99 -10.07
C ARG A 270 16.75 -10.17 -9.24
N VAL A 271 15.64 -10.77 -9.65
CA VAL A 271 15.05 -11.94 -9.00
C VAL A 271 14.97 -13.09 -10.01
N PRO A 272 15.44 -14.30 -9.68
CA PRO A 272 15.36 -15.46 -10.58
C PRO A 272 13.95 -16.01 -10.65
N PHE A 273 13.43 -16.23 -11.86
CA PHE A 273 12.12 -16.84 -12.11
C PHE A 273 12.24 -18.22 -12.73
N GLU A 274 11.35 -19.13 -12.33
CA GLU A 274 11.20 -20.45 -12.90
C GLU A 274 10.48 -20.41 -14.27
N ILE A 275 11.19 -20.06 -15.32
CA ILE A 275 10.65 -19.87 -16.68
C ILE A 275 9.94 -21.12 -17.23
N SER A 276 10.46 -22.33 -16.96
CA SER A 276 9.87 -23.57 -17.48
C SER A 276 8.44 -23.84 -17.02
N PRO A 277 8.10 -23.74 -15.73
CA PRO A 277 6.70 -23.82 -15.27
C PRO A 277 5.83 -22.72 -15.87
N MET A 278 6.30 -21.47 -15.93
CA MET A 278 5.56 -20.34 -16.49
C MET A 278 5.13 -20.63 -17.93
N ARG A 279 6.10 -21.04 -18.77
CA ARG A 279 5.86 -21.36 -20.17
C ARG A 279 4.94 -22.56 -20.35
N ARG A 280 5.17 -23.66 -19.61
CA ARG A 280 4.34 -24.87 -19.74
C ARG A 280 2.89 -24.65 -19.32
N LYS A 281 2.67 -23.80 -18.34
CA LYS A 281 1.32 -23.43 -17.85
C LYS A 281 0.70 -22.27 -18.62
N GLU A 282 1.45 -21.61 -19.53
CA GLU A 282 1.00 -20.40 -20.24
C GLU A 282 0.48 -19.32 -19.28
N LEU A 283 1.30 -19.01 -18.24
CA LEU A 283 0.92 -18.06 -17.19
C LEU A 283 0.98 -16.61 -17.68
N SER A 284 0.01 -15.81 -17.25
CA SER A 284 0.06 -14.36 -17.33
C SER A 284 0.75 -13.80 -16.08
N ILE A 285 1.88 -13.11 -16.26
CA ILE A 285 2.58 -12.41 -15.17
C ILE A 285 2.25 -10.93 -15.26
N LEU A 286 1.67 -10.39 -14.19
CA LEU A 286 1.15 -9.03 -14.15
C LEU A 286 1.83 -8.25 -13.04
N MET A 287 2.46 -7.13 -13.40
CA MET A 287 3.09 -6.22 -12.44
C MET A 287 2.10 -5.15 -11.99
N VAL A 288 1.99 -4.95 -10.71
CA VAL A 288 1.11 -3.93 -10.13
C VAL A 288 1.94 -2.73 -9.70
N ARG A 289 1.51 -1.53 -10.11
CA ARG A 289 2.18 -0.31 -9.70
C ARG A 289 1.20 0.71 -9.16
N ARG A 290 1.29 0.97 -7.85
CA ARG A 290 0.47 1.98 -7.15
C ARG A 290 -1.03 1.75 -7.37
N SER A 291 -1.82 2.80 -7.27
CA SER A 291 -3.24 2.87 -7.64
C SER A 291 -3.42 3.79 -8.84
N ASN A 292 -4.56 3.71 -9.51
CA ASN A 292 -4.92 4.52 -10.67
C ASN A 292 -6.33 5.10 -10.48
N HIS A 293 -6.49 6.00 -9.49
CA HIS A 293 -7.74 6.65 -9.08
C HIS A 293 -8.74 5.76 -8.33
N GLU A 294 -8.28 4.69 -7.66
CA GLU A 294 -9.14 3.85 -6.83
C GLU A 294 -9.40 4.45 -5.41
N SER A 295 -8.91 5.64 -5.08
CA SER A 295 -9.01 6.21 -3.71
C SER A 295 -10.45 6.48 -3.27
N HIS A 296 -11.33 6.90 -4.17
CA HIS A 296 -12.76 7.05 -3.87
C HIS A 296 -13.44 5.70 -3.60
N ASP A 297 -13.13 4.68 -4.40
CA ASP A 297 -13.65 3.32 -4.21
C ASP A 297 -13.10 2.73 -2.89
N ALA A 298 -11.83 2.99 -2.57
CA ALA A 298 -11.20 2.59 -1.31
C ALA A 298 -11.88 3.25 -0.10
N LEU A 299 -12.17 4.55 -0.16
CA LEU A 299 -12.90 5.23 0.89
C LEU A 299 -14.31 4.64 1.06
N GLN A 300 -15.04 4.42 -0.04
CA GLN A 300 -16.38 3.82 0.02
C GLN A 300 -16.31 2.42 0.67
N LEU A 301 -15.33 1.61 0.29
CA LEU A 301 -15.14 0.29 0.88
C LEU A 301 -14.86 0.35 2.39
N LEU A 302 -14.08 1.35 2.84
CA LEU A 302 -13.84 1.60 4.27
C LEU A 302 -15.12 2.00 5.00
N LEU A 303 -15.99 2.79 4.38
CA LEU A 303 -17.27 3.20 4.98
C LEU A 303 -18.22 2.02 5.09
N ASP A 304 -18.32 1.18 4.06
CA ASP A 304 -19.24 0.05 4.02
C ASP A 304 -18.76 -1.15 4.85
N HIS A 305 -17.43 -1.35 4.95
CA HIS A 305 -16.83 -2.54 5.55
C HIS A 305 -15.75 -2.23 6.60
N GLY A 306 -15.80 -1.04 7.20
CA GLY A 306 -14.83 -0.56 8.17
C GLY A 306 -14.63 -1.51 9.36
N ALA A 307 -15.67 -2.17 9.84
CA ALA A 307 -15.56 -3.14 10.93
C ALA A 307 -14.56 -4.29 10.63
N ARG A 308 -14.38 -4.64 9.35
CA ARG A 308 -13.40 -5.64 8.92
C ARG A 308 -12.01 -5.05 8.72
N ILE A 309 -11.92 -3.84 8.16
CA ILE A 309 -10.67 -3.26 7.63
C ILE A 309 -9.96 -2.38 8.66
N ALA A 310 -10.71 -1.55 9.41
CA ALA A 310 -10.15 -0.61 10.39
C ALA A 310 -9.27 -1.26 11.47
N PRO A 311 -9.54 -2.49 11.96
CA PRO A 311 -8.67 -3.16 12.92
C PRO A 311 -7.23 -3.42 12.43
N LEU A 312 -6.94 -3.19 11.16
CA LEU A 312 -5.58 -3.22 10.62
C LEU A 312 -4.71 -2.12 11.25
N VAL A 313 -5.26 -0.95 11.58
CA VAL A 313 -4.57 0.09 12.33
C VAL A 313 -4.46 -0.35 13.78
N THR A 314 -3.33 -0.91 14.15
CA THR A 314 -3.08 -1.49 15.48
C THR A 314 -2.29 -0.57 16.40
N HIS A 315 -1.47 0.31 15.83
CA HIS A 315 -0.54 1.14 16.59
C HIS A 315 -0.54 2.58 16.09
N THR A 316 -0.45 3.52 17.03
CA THR A 316 -0.24 4.94 16.75
C THR A 316 0.95 5.46 17.55
N ARG A 317 1.69 6.41 16.99
CA ARG A 317 2.75 7.16 17.67
C ARG A 317 2.74 8.61 17.22
N PRO A 318 3.07 9.55 18.10
CA PRO A 318 3.24 10.94 17.69
C PRO A 318 4.49 11.13 16.82
N LEU A 319 4.52 12.21 16.03
CA LEU A 319 5.61 12.48 15.08
C LEU A 319 7.01 12.53 15.72
N ASP A 320 7.11 13.00 16.97
CA ASP A 320 8.36 13.02 17.72
C ASP A 320 8.87 11.64 18.16
N ARG A 321 8.02 10.60 18.03
CA ARG A 321 8.38 9.21 18.28
C ARG A 321 8.53 8.39 17.00
N ILE A 322 8.73 9.05 15.85
CA ILE A 322 8.80 8.38 14.54
C ILE A 322 9.87 7.28 14.48
N ALA A 323 11.05 7.48 15.08
CA ALA A 323 12.11 6.47 15.12
C ALA A 323 11.67 5.18 15.84
N ASP A 324 10.94 5.31 16.97
CA ASP A 324 10.37 4.17 17.69
C ASP A 324 9.29 3.46 16.84
N ALA A 325 8.44 4.23 16.18
CA ALA A 325 7.41 3.69 15.28
C ALA A 325 8.02 2.86 14.13
N PHE A 326 9.09 3.36 13.51
CA PHE A 326 9.78 2.63 12.43
C PHE A 326 10.48 1.38 12.94
N ARG A 327 11.06 1.40 14.15
CA ARG A 327 11.65 0.23 14.79
C ARG A 327 10.59 -0.86 15.00
N ILE A 328 9.45 -0.53 15.62
CA ILE A 328 8.35 -1.48 15.89
C ILE A 328 7.79 -2.04 14.58
N ALA A 329 7.52 -1.17 13.61
CA ALA A 329 6.97 -1.58 12.31
C ALA A 329 7.93 -2.49 11.53
N GLY A 330 9.25 -2.22 11.59
CA GLY A 330 10.29 -2.97 10.87
C GLY A 330 10.63 -4.31 11.50
N SER A 331 10.53 -4.44 12.83
CA SER A 331 10.80 -5.69 13.56
C SER A 331 9.56 -6.58 13.72
N TYR A 332 8.38 -6.10 13.30
CA TYR A 332 7.09 -6.79 13.45
C TYR A 332 6.71 -7.10 14.91
N GLU A 333 7.21 -6.26 15.84
CA GLU A 333 6.94 -6.39 17.28
C GLU A 333 5.47 -6.11 17.61
N ASP A 334 5.05 -6.56 18.78
CA ASP A 334 3.73 -6.28 19.39
C ASP A 334 2.51 -6.61 18.51
N GLY A 335 2.70 -7.49 17.50
CA GLY A 335 1.62 -7.86 16.59
C GLY A 335 1.21 -6.73 15.64
N VAL A 336 2.13 -5.83 15.29
CA VAL A 336 1.84 -4.69 14.43
C VAL A 336 1.26 -5.11 13.07
N GLY A 337 0.05 -4.62 12.77
CA GLY A 337 -0.55 -4.62 11.44
C GLY A 337 -0.12 -3.38 10.68
N LYS A 338 -0.78 -2.25 10.92
CA LYS A 338 -0.42 -0.93 10.40
C LYS A 338 -0.06 -0.01 11.57
N MET A 339 1.09 0.64 11.46
CA MET A 339 1.53 1.74 12.32
C MET A 339 1.14 3.07 11.69
N VAL A 340 0.59 3.99 12.48
CA VAL A 340 0.20 5.34 12.05
C VAL A 340 0.93 6.38 12.91
N ILE A 341 1.49 7.41 12.27
CA ILE A 341 2.07 8.59 12.90
C ILE A 341 1.01 9.68 12.98
N CYS A 342 0.80 10.27 14.20
CA CYS A 342 -0.20 11.30 14.47
C CYS A 342 0.44 12.62 14.95
#